data_1ca81bc6d613e17865188c1a247b24e7
#
_entry.id   1ca81bc6d613e17865188c1a247b24e7
#
_cell.length_a   1.000
_cell.length_b   1.000
_cell.length_c   1.000
_cell.angle_alpha   90.00
_cell.angle_beta   90.00
_cell.angle_gamma   90.00
#
_symmetry.space_group_name_H-M   'P 1'
#
loop_
_entity.id
_entity.type
_entity.pdbx_description
1 polymer ?
#
loop_
_entity_poly.entity_id
_entity_poly.type
_entity_poly.pdbx_seq_one_letter_code
_entity_poly.pdbx_strand_id
1 'polypeptide(L)'
;MNLSADALYKMSDVELLGAYVEARRQFVEKKFTRDTHRARLAWIKAKMFIGSLGGVTERNMAIDVSEEIARKGQELREMTRDLDLLKVDVDIIAIVIRLRGASAPTGVQGEDTIEGGSEREGPSSD
;
A
#
# COMPACT_ATOMS: atom_id res chain seq x y z
N MET A 1 -1.96 -8.44 7.45
CA MET A 1 -2.62 -8.15 8.73
C MET A 1 -4.11 -8.28 8.54
N ASN A 2 -4.80 -8.83 9.48
CA ASN A 2 -6.22 -9.09 9.33
C ASN A 2 -6.95 -8.60 10.57
N LEU A 3 -7.42 -7.35 10.50
CA LEU A 3 -8.03 -6.69 11.65
C LEU A 3 -9.54 -6.57 11.47
N SER A 4 -10.27 -7.00 12.48
CA SER A 4 -11.72 -6.81 12.50
C SER A 4 -12.06 -5.51 13.23
N ALA A 5 -13.26 -4.98 13.00
CA ALA A 5 -13.73 -3.80 13.71
C ALA A 5 -13.77 -4.04 15.21
N ASP A 6 -14.20 -5.24 15.63
CA ASP A 6 -14.25 -5.58 17.06
C ASP A 6 -12.88 -5.53 17.70
N ALA A 7 -11.87 -6.06 17.04
CA ALA A 7 -10.52 -6.05 17.55
C ALA A 7 -10.02 -4.61 17.73
N LEU A 8 -10.31 -3.75 16.77
CA LEU A 8 -9.91 -2.35 16.85
C LEU A 8 -10.64 -1.61 17.97
N TYR A 9 -11.92 -1.89 18.16
CA TYR A 9 -12.67 -1.25 19.22
C TYR A 9 -12.16 -1.59 20.62
N LYS A 10 -11.57 -2.77 20.78
CA LYS A 10 -11.06 -3.21 22.07
C LYS A 10 -9.67 -2.68 22.38
N MET A 11 -8.99 -2.09 21.40
CA MET A 11 -7.64 -1.58 21.59
C MET A 11 -7.68 -0.26 22.35
N SER A 12 -6.64 -0.05 23.19
CA SER A 12 -6.41 1.25 23.79
C SER A 12 -5.91 2.23 22.71
N ASP A 13 -5.87 3.51 23.06
CA ASP A 13 -5.37 4.52 22.13
C ASP A 13 -3.92 4.27 21.74
N VAL A 14 -3.10 3.84 22.70
CA VAL A 14 -1.69 3.53 22.45
C VAL A 14 -1.58 2.31 21.53
N GLU A 15 -2.39 1.29 21.77
CA GLU A 15 -2.40 0.11 20.91
C GLU A 15 -2.84 0.43 19.49
N LEU A 16 -3.86 1.28 19.35
CA LEU A 16 -4.32 1.72 18.03
C LEU A 16 -3.24 2.48 17.29
N LEU A 17 -2.57 3.40 17.99
CA LEU A 17 -1.49 4.16 17.36
C LEU A 17 -0.35 3.24 16.94
N GLY A 18 -0.02 2.27 17.78
CA GLY A 18 1.00 1.27 17.45
C GLY A 18 0.61 0.44 16.24
N ALA A 19 -0.65 0.03 16.18
CA ALA A 19 -1.17 -0.73 15.03
C ALA A 19 -1.10 0.11 13.75
N TYR A 20 -1.43 1.39 13.84
CA TYR A 20 -1.37 2.29 12.70
C TYR A 20 0.07 2.43 12.19
N VAL A 21 1.00 2.70 13.09
CA VAL A 21 2.41 2.86 12.72
C VAL A 21 2.94 1.58 12.07
N GLU A 22 2.63 0.42 12.67
CA GLU A 22 3.11 -0.84 12.15
C GLU A 22 2.50 -1.14 10.77
N ALA A 23 1.21 -0.90 10.59
CA ALA A 23 0.55 -1.12 9.32
C ALA A 23 1.13 -0.19 8.23
N ARG A 24 1.42 1.06 8.59
CA ARG A 24 2.05 2.00 7.65
C ARG A 24 3.44 1.53 7.25
N ARG A 25 4.22 1.03 8.20
CA ARG A 25 5.55 0.51 7.90
C ARG A 25 5.48 -0.69 6.98
N GLN A 26 4.57 -1.61 7.27
CA GLN A 26 4.38 -2.78 6.41
C GLN A 26 3.96 -2.37 5.00
N PHE A 27 3.13 -1.35 4.90
CA PHE A 27 2.70 -0.85 3.60
C PHE A 27 3.90 -0.38 2.77
N VAL A 28 4.78 0.42 3.38
CA VAL A 28 5.98 0.93 2.70
C VAL A 28 6.89 -0.23 2.28
N GLU A 29 7.14 -1.19 3.19
CA GLU A 29 8.00 -2.32 2.90
C GLU A 29 7.44 -3.19 1.78
N LYS A 30 6.16 -3.51 1.84
CA LYS A 30 5.52 -4.34 0.83
C LYS A 30 5.45 -3.63 -0.51
N LYS A 31 5.23 -2.32 -0.50
CA LYS A 31 5.24 -1.54 -1.73
C LYS A 31 6.60 -1.56 -2.40
N PHE A 32 7.66 -1.40 -1.61
CA PHE A 32 9.02 -1.47 -2.11
C PHE A 32 9.30 -2.85 -2.73
N THR A 33 8.91 -3.91 -2.03
CA THR A 33 9.09 -5.28 -2.54
C THR A 33 8.33 -5.47 -3.86
N ARG A 34 7.06 -5.03 -3.92
CA ARG A 34 6.26 -5.14 -5.13
C ARG A 34 6.90 -4.38 -6.29
N ASP A 35 7.37 -3.15 -6.03
CA ASP A 35 7.98 -2.33 -7.07
C ASP A 35 9.30 -2.92 -7.55
N THR A 36 10.06 -3.54 -6.65
CA THR A 36 11.30 -4.25 -7.01
C THR A 36 11.00 -5.43 -7.93
N HIS A 37 9.97 -6.22 -7.59
CA HIS A 37 9.57 -7.35 -8.43
C HIS A 37 9.07 -6.89 -9.78
N ARG A 38 8.36 -5.78 -9.83
CA ARG A 38 7.87 -5.20 -11.10
C ARG A 38 9.04 -4.79 -11.98
N ALA A 39 10.02 -4.11 -11.41
CA ALA A 39 11.22 -3.69 -12.16
C ALA A 39 12.00 -4.91 -12.67
N ARG A 40 12.10 -5.94 -11.84
CA ARG A 40 12.80 -7.15 -12.24
C ARG A 40 12.07 -7.87 -13.37
N LEU A 41 10.76 -7.94 -13.30
CA LEU A 41 9.96 -8.55 -14.38
C LEU A 41 10.14 -7.78 -15.70
N ALA A 42 10.14 -6.46 -15.63
CA ALA A 42 10.38 -5.64 -16.82
C ALA A 42 11.76 -5.92 -17.40
N TRP A 43 12.77 -6.08 -16.55
CA TRP A 43 14.13 -6.40 -16.99
C TRP A 43 14.19 -7.79 -17.64
N ILE A 44 13.53 -8.78 -17.06
CA ILE A 44 13.47 -10.13 -17.61
C ILE A 44 12.81 -10.11 -18.99
N LYS A 45 11.69 -9.38 -19.11
CA LYS A 45 11.01 -9.25 -20.42
C LYS A 45 11.93 -8.61 -21.45
N ALA A 46 12.66 -7.57 -21.07
CA ALA A 46 13.58 -6.93 -21.98
C ALA A 46 14.70 -7.85 -22.42
N LYS A 47 15.25 -8.64 -21.49
CA LYS A 47 16.27 -9.64 -21.83
C LYS A 47 15.75 -10.70 -22.77
N MET A 48 14.53 -11.18 -22.52
CA MET A 48 13.91 -12.17 -23.40
C MET A 48 13.68 -11.59 -24.79
N PHE A 49 13.24 -10.34 -24.87
CA PHE A 49 13.01 -9.68 -26.14
C PHE A 49 14.31 -9.59 -26.96
N ILE A 50 15.41 -9.18 -26.32
CA ILE A 50 16.70 -9.09 -26.97
C ILE A 50 17.21 -10.46 -27.43
N GLY A 51 16.98 -11.49 -26.61
CA GLY A 51 17.44 -12.83 -26.90
C GLY A 51 16.56 -13.62 -27.87
N SER A 52 15.39 -13.09 -28.23
CA SER A 52 14.47 -13.78 -29.12
C SER A 52 14.79 -13.49 -30.58
N LEU A 53 14.32 -14.38 -31.46
CA LEU A 53 14.48 -14.24 -32.90
C LEU A 53 13.17 -13.75 -33.51
N GLY A 54 13.27 -13.13 -34.68
CA GLY A 54 12.10 -12.67 -35.41
C GLY A 54 11.83 -11.19 -35.24
N GLY A 55 10.70 -10.74 -35.74
CA GLY A 55 10.28 -9.35 -35.66
C GLY A 55 9.69 -9.02 -34.29
N VAL A 56 9.23 -7.78 -34.14
CA VAL A 56 8.69 -7.29 -32.87
C VAL A 56 7.51 -8.12 -32.41
N THR A 57 6.58 -8.44 -33.32
CA THR A 57 5.39 -9.22 -32.97
C THR A 57 5.76 -10.61 -32.46
N GLU A 58 6.64 -11.30 -33.17
CA GLU A 58 7.04 -12.65 -32.79
C GLU A 58 7.77 -12.65 -31.44
N ARG A 59 8.60 -11.65 -31.19
CA ARG A 59 9.33 -11.53 -29.94
C ARG A 59 8.37 -11.29 -28.78
N ASN A 60 7.37 -10.44 -28.96
CA ASN A 60 6.37 -10.19 -27.94
C ASN A 60 5.52 -11.43 -27.67
N MET A 61 5.16 -12.18 -28.73
CA MET A 61 4.41 -13.41 -28.55
C MET A 61 5.21 -14.46 -27.78
N ALA A 62 6.52 -14.55 -28.03
CA ALA A 62 7.39 -15.47 -27.28
C ALA A 62 7.42 -15.13 -25.80
N ILE A 63 7.43 -13.83 -25.46
CA ILE A 63 7.38 -13.38 -24.08
C ILE A 63 6.02 -13.72 -23.46
N ASP A 64 4.94 -13.46 -24.19
CA ASP A 64 3.59 -13.66 -23.67
C ASP A 64 3.26 -15.11 -23.38
N VAL A 65 3.86 -16.07 -24.11
CA VAL A 65 3.61 -17.48 -23.85
C VAL A 65 4.61 -18.09 -22.86
N SER A 66 5.54 -17.31 -22.33
CA SER A 66 6.51 -17.79 -21.36
C SER A 66 5.82 -18.11 -20.04
N GLU A 67 5.96 -19.35 -19.58
CA GLU A 67 5.40 -19.75 -18.28
C GLU A 67 6.06 -19.01 -17.12
N GLU A 68 7.34 -18.72 -17.25
CA GLU A 68 8.03 -17.94 -16.22
C GLU A 68 7.45 -16.54 -16.10
N ILE A 69 7.22 -15.88 -17.22
CA ILE A 69 6.63 -14.53 -17.24
C ILE A 69 5.21 -14.58 -16.67
N ALA A 70 4.41 -15.59 -17.04
CA ALA A 70 3.06 -15.74 -16.53
C ALA A 70 3.04 -15.91 -15.01
N ARG A 71 3.96 -16.76 -14.50
CA ARG A 71 4.05 -17.00 -13.06
C ARG A 71 4.48 -15.74 -12.30
N LYS A 72 5.49 -15.04 -12.80
CA LYS A 72 5.96 -13.80 -12.17
C LYS A 72 4.89 -12.70 -12.24
N GLY A 73 4.15 -12.64 -13.34
CA GLY A 73 3.03 -11.72 -13.45
C GLY A 73 1.93 -12.02 -12.44
N GLN A 74 1.65 -13.31 -12.21
CA GLN A 74 0.67 -13.70 -11.21
C GLN A 74 1.14 -13.34 -9.80
N GLU A 75 2.41 -13.60 -9.48
CA GLU A 75 2.97 -13.22 -8.20
C GLU A 75 2.86 -11.71 -7.98
N LEU A 76 3.13 -10.93 -9.02
CA LEU A 76 3.03 -9.48 -8.92
C LEU A 76 1.60 -9.01 -8.66
N ARG A 77 0.61 -9.64 -9.33
CA ARG A 77 -0.80 -9.33 -9.09
C ARG A 77 -1.20 -9.65 -7.65
N GLU A 78 -0.70 -10.77 -7.11
CA GLU A 78 -0.98 -11.15 -5.73
C GLU A 78 -0.36 -10.16 -4.74
N MET A 79 0.86 -9.72 -5.00
CA MET A 79 1.51 -8.69 -4.19
C MET A 79 0.72 -7.39 -4.21
N THR A 80 0.20 -7.01 -5.38
CA THR A 80 -0.61 -5.80 -5.51
C THR A 80 -1.92 -5.93 -4.73
N ARG A 81 -2.58 -7.08 -4.81
CA ARG A 81 -3.80 -7.33 -4.03
C ARG A 81 -3.51 -7.24 -2.53
N ASP A 82 -2.43 -7.89 -2.07
CA ASP A 82 -2.08 -7.86 -0.65
C ASP A 82 -1.80 -6.44 -0.18
N LEU A 83 -1.14 -5.65 -1.03
CA LEU A 83 -0.87 -4.26 -0.72
C LEU A 83 -2.16 -3.45 -0.63
N ASP A 84 -3.09 -3.67 -1.56
CA ASP A 84 -4.38 -2.97 -1.55
C ASP A 84 -5.20 -3.35 -0.30
N LEU A 85 -5.18 -4.62 0.11
CA LEU A 85 -5.85 -5.04 1.34
C LEU A 85 -5.23 -4.41 2.57
N LEU A 86 -3.91 -4.32 2.61
CA LEU A 86 -3.22 -3.66 3.71
C LEU A 86 -3.57 -2.17 3.76
N LYS A 87 -3.73 -1.53 2.60
CA LYS A 87 -4.16 -0.14 2.55
C LYS A 87 -5.54 0.03 3.16
N VAL A 88 -6.45 -0.91 2.91
CA VAL A 88 -7.76 -0.90 3.55
C VAL A 88 -7.62 -0.97 5.07
N ASP A 89 -6.75 -1.84 5.58
CA ASP A 89 -6.52 -1.93 7.02
C ASP A 89 -5.99 -0.61 7.59
N VAL A 90 -5.03 0.01 6.92
CA VAL A 90 -4.49 1.30 7.34
C VAL A 90 -5.60 2.36 7.39
N ASP A 91 -6.43 2.40 6.36
CA ASP A 91 -7.51 3.39 6.28
C ASP A 91 -8.55 3.17 7.39
N ILE A 92 -8.87 1.91 7.70
CA ILE A 92 -9.82 1.58 8.77
C ILE A 92 -9.27 2.01 10.13
N ILE A 93 -7.99 1.71 10.39
CA ILE A 93 -7.36 2.12 11.65
C ILE A 93 -7.38 3.64 11.77
N ALA A 94 -7.07 4.34 10.71
CA ALA A 94 -7.09 5.80 10.69
C ALA A 94 -8.49 6.35 11.00
N ILE A 95 -9.53 5.72 10.47
CA ILE A 95 -10.91 6.11 10.73
C ILE A 95 -11.25 5.90 12.21
N VAL A 96 -10.87 4.75 12.78
CA VAL A 96 -11.15 4.49 14.20
C VAL A 96 -10.46 5.51 15.10
N ILE A 97 -9.21 5.83 14.80
CA ILE A 97 -8.47 6.85 15.55
C ILE A 97 -9.18 8.19 15.46
N ARG A 98 -9.62 8.56 14.26
CA ARG A 98 -10.32 9.83 14.05
C ARG A 98 -11.63 9.88 14.82
N LEU A 99 -12.40 8.80 14.81
CA LEU A 99 -13.66 8.73 15.53
C LEU A 99 -13.46 8.87 17.03
N ARG A 100 -12.40 8.27 17.57
CA ARG A 100 -12.07 8.41 18.99
C ARG A 100 -11.68 9.85 19.33
N GLY A 101 -10.94 10.50 18.46
CA GLY A 101 -10.59 11.90 18.61
C GLY A 101 -11.83 12.78 18.62
N ALA A 102 -12.79 12.49 17.73
CA ALA A 102 -14.03 13.26 17.64
C ALA A 102 -14.89 13.10 18.88
N SER A 103 -14.79 11.97 19.62
CA SER A 103 -15.53 11.78 20.84
C SER A 103 -14.75 12.18 22.08
N ALA A 104 -13.55 12.70 21.93
CA ALA A 104 -12.77 13.17 23.06
C ALA A 104 -13.38 14.43 23.67
N PRO A 105 -13.10 14.74 24.95
CA PRO A 105 -13.60 15.96 25.56
C PRO A 105 -13.23 17.19 24.76
N THR A 106 -14.19 18.07 24.59
CA THR A 106 -14.01 19.20 23.68
C THR A 106 -12.95 20.18 24.12
N GLY A 107 -12.67 20.25 25.38
CA GLY A 107 -11.62 21.12 25.84
C GLY A 107 -10.28 20.84 25.20
N VAL A 108 -10.07 19.65 24.76
CA VAL A 108 -8.83 19.27 24.13
C VAL A 108 -8.70 19.84 22.74
N GLN A 109 -9.83 20.15 22.12
CA GLN A 109 -9.77 20.51 20.75
C GLN A 109 -9.61 21.96 20.52
N GLY A 110 -9.76 22.69 21.51
CA GLY A 110 -9.75 24.11 21.35
C GLY A 110 -8.64 24.58 20.54
N GLU A 111 -7.70 23.96 20.43
CA GLU A 111 -6.72 24.44 19.66
C GLU A 111 -6.49 23.88 18.46
N ASP A 112 -6.76 23.59 18.18
CA ASP A 112 -6.53 23.22 17.11
C ASP A 112 -6.82 23.65 16.11
N THR A 113 -7.14 23.84 16.09
CA THR A 113 -7.51 24.18 15.10
C THR A 113 -6.87 24.89 14.40
N ILE A 114 -6.38 25.07 14.65
CA ILE A 114 -5.89 25.61 14.02
C ILE A 114 -5.40 25.34 13.24
N GLU A 115 -5.37 25.03 13.31
CA GLU A 115 -5.15 25.07 12.44
C GLU A 115 -4.94 24.99 11.67
N GLY A 116 -4.82 24.87 12.04
CA GLY A 116 -4.62 24.94 11.08
C GLY A 116 -4.34 24.78 10.48
N GLY A 117 -4.19 24.86 10.63
CA GLY A 117 -3.92 24.93 9.78
C GLY A 117 -3.53 24.59 9.16
N SER A 118 -3.35 24.71 9.23
CA SER A 118 -3.09 24.60 8.56
C SER A 118 -2.76 24.24 7.84
N GLU A 119 -2.66 24.13 7.96
CA GLU A 119 -2.43 23.95 7.26
C GLU A 119 -2.29 23.70 6.51
N ARG A 120 -2.16 23.84 6.60
CA ARG A 120 -2.05 23.78 5.85
C ARG A 120 -1.86 23.46 5.07
N GLU A 121 -1.78 23.26 5.24
CA GLU A 121 -1.63 23.05 4.44
C GLU A 121 -1.54 22.67 3.73
N GLY A 122 -1.34 22.59 3.87
CA GLY A 122 -1.18 22.19 2.98
C GLY A 122 -0.85 21.64 2.44
N PRO A 123 -0.72 21.59 2.35
CA PRO A 123 -0.48 21.12 1.72
C PRO A 123 -0.08 20.43 1.26
N SER A 124 0.02 20.11 1.14
CA SER A 124 0.17 19.70 0.63
C SER A 124 0.40 18.88 0.26
N SER A 125 0.43 18.57 0.18
CA SER A 125 0.45 18.01 -0.32
C SER A 125 0.54 17.25 -0.84
N ASP A 126 0.69 16.88 -1.18
CA ASP A 126 0.70 16.48 -1.87
C ASP A 126 0.81 16.05 -2.29
#